data_27024d73c0dccecc8ecde7a6fc344011
#
_entry.id   27024d73c0dccecc8ecde7a6fc344011
#
_cell.length_a   1.000
_cell.length_b   1.000
_cell.length_c   1.000
_cell.angle_alpha   90.00
_cell.angle_beta   90.00
_cell.angle_gamma   90.00
#
_symmetry.space_group_name_H-M   'P 1'
#
loop_
_entity.id
_entity.type
_entity.pdbx_description
1 polymer ?
#
loop_
_entity_poly.entity_id
_entity_poly.type
_entity_poly.pdbx_seq_one_letter_code
_entity_poly.pdbx_strand_id
1 'polypeptide(L)'
;IEVIADAIREIKPDVIITHHPFETGGLKMHGTIGQCTVYAQQIANGTGRGQQPRHPVPSLYFMNPIAYMGANSLEYGATSRVDLIVDITDVIDKKVLALAEIGSQFYGGAYARKRSEMEDAHFGNKGSVAYGEAFQRLKPMVRYTLPVTDAELSVIDEPIEAMMGRRSETIGGLMPLPEGARNTSEYRFTPEMYRDA
;
A
#
# COMPACT_ATOMS: atom_id res chain seq x y z
N ILE A 1 19.89 -8.23 -14.03
CA ILE A 1 19.33 -9.24 -13.13
C ILE A 1 20.42 -9.73 -12.18
N GLU A 2 21.60 -10.14 -12.68
CA GLU A 2 22.71 -10.67 -11.87
C GLU A 2 23.19 -9.67 -10.81
N VAL A 3 23.37 -8.41 -11.15
CA VAL A 3 23.76 -7.35 -10.21
C VAL A 3 22.78 -7.26 -9.03
N ILE A 4 21.48 -7.37 -9.29
CA ILE A 4 20.46 -7.38 -8.22
C ILE A 4 20.56 -8.66 -7.39
N ALA A 5 20.82 -9.80 -8.01
CA ALA A 5 20.97 -11.08 -7.30
C ALA A 5 22.19 -11.08 -6.38
N ASP A 6 23.31 -10.51 -6.84
CA ASP A 6 24.52 -10.36 -6.03
C ASP A 6 24.30 -9.39 -4.87
N ALA A 7 23.62 -8.27 -5.09
CA ALA A 7 23.24 -7.35 -4.03
C ALA A 7 22.32 -8.03 -2.98
N ILE A 8 21.35 -8.86 -3.41
CA ILE A 8 20.50 -9.62 -2.49
C ILE A 8 21.33 -10.57 -1.62
N ARG A 9 22.34 -11.25 -2.19
CA ARG A 9 23.22 -12.16 -1.46
C ARG A 9 24.15 -11.44 -0.47
N GLU A 10 24.57 -10.23 -0.85
CA GLU A 10 25.42 -9.39 -0.01
C GLU A 10 24.64 -8.78 1.16
N ILE A 11 23.49 -8.15 0.87
CA ILE A 11 22.67 -7.43 1.87
C ILE A 11 21.89 -8.41 2.75
N LYS A 12 21.48 -9.54 2.19
CA LYS A 12 20.66 -10.59 2.86
C LYS A 12 19.34 -10.04 3.44
N PRO A 13 18.52 -9.38 2.64
CA PRO A 13 17.29 -8.78 3.13
C PRO A 13 16.25 -9.84 3.52
N ASP A 14 15.49 -9.59 4.59
CA ASP A 14 14.31 -10.37 4.96
C ASP A 14 13.11 -10.02 4.08
N VAL A 15 13.05 -8.77 3.64
CA VAL A 15 11.96 -8.23 2.82
C VAL A 15 12.52 -7.49 1.62
N ILE A 16 11.96 -7.75 0.45
CA ILE A 16 12.15 -6.93 -0.75
C ILE A 16 10.84 -6.26 -1.10
N ILE A 17 10.89 -4.96 -1.37
CA ILE A 17 9.79 -4.19 -1.94
C ILE A 17 10.21 -3.74 -3.35
N THR A 18 9.35 -3.97 -4.33
CA THR A 18 9.62 -3.59 -5.73
C THR A 18 8.32 -3.22 -6.44
N HIS A 19 8.44 -2.73 -7.68
CA HIS A 19 7.30 -2.49 -8.55
C HIS A 19 6.61 -3.79 -8.98
N HIS A 20 5.31 -3.69 -9.30
CA HIS A 20 4.59 -4.84 -9.84
C HIS A 20 5.08 -5.19 -11.25
N PRO A 21 5.34 -6.47 -11.58
CA PRO A 21 5.88 -6.89 -12.89
C PRO A 21 5.02 -6.50 -14.10
N PHE A 22 3.73 -6.35 -13.89
CA PHE A 22 2.76 -5.97 -14.92
C PHE A 22 2.33 -4.50 -14.82
N GLU A 23 3.15 -3.68 -14.17
CA GLU A 23 2.92 -2.25 -14.14
C GLU A 23 3.04 -1.67 -15.55
N THR A 24 1.92 -1.17 -16.08
CA THR A 24 1.84 -0.59 -17.43
C THR A 24 1.65 0.93 -17.41
N GLY A 25 1.41 1.52 -16.22
CA GLY A 25 1.14 2.93 -16.04
C GLY A 25 2.38 3.79 -16.16
N GLY A 26 2.56 4.43 -17.29
CA GLY A 26 3.50 5.53 -17.50
C GLY A 26 4.91 5.13 -17.90
N LEU A 27 5.63 4.38 -17.11
CA LEU A 27 7.00 4.01 -17.40
C LEU A 27 7.14 2.49 -17.44
N LYS A 28 7.29 1.92 -18.63
CA LYS A 28 7.61 0.48 -18.82
C LYS A 28 8.77 0.00 -17.96
N MET A 29 9.62 0.92 -17.49
CA MET A 29 10.75 0.65 -16.61
C MET A 29 10.34 0.08 -15.24
N HIS A 30 9.22 0.51 -14.68
CA HIS A 30 8.74 -0.01 -13.40
C HIS A 30 8.43 -1.51 -13.48
N GLY A 31 7.62 -1.92 -14.46
CA GLY A 31 7.33 -3.33 -14.68
C GLY A 31 8.59 -4.15 -14.99
N THR A 32 9.52 -3.58 -15.77
CA THR A 32 10.80 -4.23 -16.06
C THR A 32 11.63 -4.46 -14.80
N ILE A 33 11.79 -3.46 -13.92
CA ILE A 33 12.54 -3.66 -12.68
C ILE A 33 11.84 -4.65 -11.75
N GLY A 34 10.50 -4.63 -11.70
CA GLY A 34 9.72 -5.63 -10.98
C GLY A 34 10.02 -7.06 -11.43
N GLN A 35 9.99 -7.30 -12.76
CA GLN A 35 10.34 -8.60 -13.33
C GLN A 35 11.80 -8.98 -13.05
N CYS A 36 12.74 -8.06 -13.27
CA CYS A 36 14.15 -8.28 -12.97
C CYS A 36 14.38 -8.65 -11.49
N THR A 37 13.67 -8.01 -10.58
CA THR A 37 13.79 -8.29 -9.14
C THR A 37 13.26 -9.67 -8.78
N VAL A 38 12.13 -10.09 -9.37
CA VAL A 38 11.59 -11.45 -9.17
C VAL A 38 12.57 -12.51 -9.68
N TYR A 39 13.16 -12.34 -10.85
CA TYR A 39 14.18 -13.28 -11.35
C TYR A 39 15.46 -13.25 -10.52
N ALA A 40 15.91 -12.07 -10.12
CA ALA A 40 17.10 -11.91 -9.28
C ALA A 40 16.94 -12.62 -7.92
N GLN A 41 15.77 -12.53 -7.30
CA GLN A 41 15.47 -13.25 -6.06
C GLN A 41 15.56 -14.77 -6.26
N GLN A 42 15.08 -15.30 -7.40
CA GLN A 42 15.20 -16.73 -7.72
C GLN A 42 16.67 -17.15 -7.89
N ILE A 43 17.47 -16.33 -8.59
CA ILE A 43 18.89 -16.56 -8.77
C ILE A 43 19.62 -16.50 -7.42
N ALA A 44 19.32 -15.51 -6.58
CA ALA A 44 19.92 -15.36 -5.26
C ALA A 44 19.64 -16.56 -4.34
N ASN A 45 18.44 -17.15 -4.46
CA ASN A 45 18.05 -18.37 -3.73
C ASN A 45 18.72 -19.65 -4.30
N GLY A 46 19.13 -19.63 -5.56
CA GLY A 46 19.71 -20.80 -6.22
C GLY A 46 21.15 -21.08 -5.79
N THR A 47 21.57 -22.35 -5.91
CA THR A 47 22.96 -22.77 -5.76
C THR A 47 23.65 -22.77 -7.14
N GLY A 48 24.93 -22.38 -7.18
CA GLY A 48 25.78 -22.58 -8.36
C GLY A 48 25.99 -21.38 -9.28
N ARG A 49 25.47 -20.21 -8.98
CA ARG A 49 25.83 -18.97 -9.66
C ARG A 49 26.30 -17.93 -8.66
N GLY A 50 27.46 -17.33 -8.91
CA GLY A 50 28.10 -16.31 -8.07
C GLY A 50 29.02 -16.89 -6.99
N GLN A 51 29.88 -16.03 -6.45
CA GLN A 51 30.87 -16.39 -5.42
C GLN A 51 30.29 -16.35 -3.99
N GLN A 52 29.10 -15.76 -3.81
CA GLN A 52 28.50 -15.60 -2.51
C GLN A 52 27.49 -16.73 -2.19
N PRO A 53 27.31 -17.07 -0.91
CA PRO A 53 26.32 -18.04 -0.51
C PRO A 53 24.90 -17.64 -0.94
N ARG A 54 24.05 -18.63 -1.23
CA ARG A 54 22.64 -18.38 -1.54
C ARG A 54 21.96 -17.64 -0.38
N HIS A 55 21.01 -16.79 -0.75
CA HIS A 55 20.12 -16.13 0.21
C HIS A 55 18.65 -16.25 -0.25
N PRO A 56 17.85 -17.12 0.40
CA PRO A 56 16.41 -17.17 0.16
C PRO A 56 15.74 -15.99 0.86
N VAL A 57 15.19 -15.06 0.09
CA VAL A 57 14.44 -13.93 0.65
C VAL A 57 13.09 -14.42 1.17
N PRO A 58 12.77 -14.21 2.47
CA PRO A 58 11.52 -14.70 3.06
C PRO A 58 10.27 -14.08 2.45
N SER A 59 10.30 -12.78 2.14
CA SER A 59 9.14 -12.07 1.61
C SER A 59 9.50 -11.08 0.52
N LEU A 60 8.69 -11.07 -0.55
CA LEU A 60 8.75 -10.04 -1.59
C LEU A 60 7.36 -9.46 -1.78
N TYR A 61 7.29 -8.13 -1.76
CA TYR A 61 6.07 -7.36 -1.92
C TYR A 61 6.17 -6.44 -3.13
N PHE A 62 5.07 -6.34 -3.85
CA PHE A 62 4.86 -5.34 -4.89
C PHE A 62 4.15 -4.14 -4.28
N MET A 63 4.77 -2.96 -4.37
CA MET A 63 4.18 -1.73 -3.88
C MET A 63 3.05 -1.29 -4.81
N ASN A 64 2.07 -0.63 -4.25
CA ASN A 64 0.97 0.06 -4.92
C ASN A 64 0.32 -0.77 -6.07
N PRO A 65 -0.20 -1.97 -5.80
CA PRO A 65 -0.66 -2.89 -6.84
C PRO A 65 -1.86 -2.37 -7.65
N ILE A 66 -2.57 -1.33 -7.17
CA ILE A 66 -3.77 -0.77 -7.82
C ILE A 66 -3.47 0.51 -8.61
N ALA A 67 -2.36 1.22 -8.36
CA ALA A 67 -2.04 2.47 -9.07
C ALA A 67 -1.98 2.32 -10.60
N TYR A 68 -2.00 1.09 -11.06
CA TYR A 68 -1.83 0.72 -12.47
C TYR A 68 -3.12 0.27 -13.14
N MET A 69 -4.26 0.43 -12.50
CA MET A 69 -5.57 0.29 -13.14
C MET A 69 -5.86 1.51 -14.05
N GLY A 70 -4.90 1.85 -14.92
CA GLY A 70 -5.16 2.71 -16.06
C GLY A 70 -6.10 2.02 -17.08
N ALA A 71 -6.52 2.73 -18.11
CA ALA A 71 -7.44 2.24 -19.13
C ALA A 71 -7.08 0.87 -19.75
N ASN A 72 -5.82 0.45 -19.61
CA ASN A 72 -5.29 -0.81 -20.14
C ASN A 72 -5.32 -1.97 -19.14
N SER A 73 -5.76 -1.76 -17.90
CA SER A 73 -5.85 -2.84 -16.89
C SER A 73 -6.89 -3.91 -17.26
N LEU A 74 -7.87 -3.55 -18.09
CA LEU A 74 -8.86 -4.49 -18.64
C LEU A 74 -8.27 -5.46 -19.66
N GLU A 75 -7.16 -5.11 -20.33
CA GLU A 75 -6.52 -5.96 -21.36
C GLU A 75 -5.74 -7.13 -20.76
N TYR A 76 -5.23 -7.01 -19.55
CA TYR A 76 -4.30 -8.00 -19.01
C TYR A 76 -4.90 -8.90 -17.94
N GLY A 77 -6.17 -8.76 -17.59
CA GLY A 77 -6.82 -9.60 -16.57
C GLY A 77 -6.08 -9.57 -15.22
N ALA A 78 -5.17 -8.60 -15.04
CA ALA A 78 -4.40 -8.44 -13.83
C ALA A 78 -5.36 -8.01 -12.72
N THR A 79 -5.85 -8.98 -11.98
CA THR A 79 -6.53 -8.74 -10.73
C THR A 79 -5.50 -8.14 -9.79
N SER A 80 -5.48 -6.83 -9.70
CA SER A 80 -4.70 -6.11 -8.70
C SER A 80 -5.24 -6.50 -7.34
N ARG A 81 -4.60 -7.49 -6.73
CA ARG A 81 -4.96 -7.97 -5.41
C ARG A 81 -4.16 -7.22 -4.37
N VAL A 82 -4.83 -6.65 -3.41
CA VAL A 82 -4.20 -6.13 -2.19
C VAL A 82 -4.22 -7.25 -1.16
N ASP A 83 -3.03 -7.65 -0.71
CA ASP A 83 -2.87 -8.69 0.30
C ASP A 83 -2.61 -8.11 1.70
N LEU A 84 -2.11 -6.86 1.73
CA LEU A 84 -1.72 -6.17 2.95
C LEU A 84 -1.91 -4.67 2.76
N ILE A 85 -2.45 -4.03 3.77
CA ILE A 85 -2.41 -2.58 3.94
C ILE A 85 -1.57 -2.29 5.18
N VAL A 86 -0.56 -1.47 5.02
CA VAL A 86 0.27 -0.97 6.12
C VAL A 86 -0.30 0.38 6.53
N ASP A 87 -0.65 0.52 7.81
CA ASP A 87 -1.05 1.81 8.38
C ASP A 87 0.16 2.75 8.41
N ILE A 88 0.04 3.86 7.71
CA ILE A 88 1.07 4.90 7.62
C ILE A 88 0.60 6.23 8.19
N THR A 89 -0.50 6.25 8.91
CA THR A 89 -1.11 7.47 9.46
C THR A 89 -0.09 8.31 10.22
N ASP A 90 0.69 7.71 11.11
CA ASP A 90 1.68 8.42 11.94
C ASP A 90 2.90 8.94 11.15
N VAL A 91 3.07 8.51 9.92
CA VAL A 91 4.24 8.87 9.09
C VAL A 91 3.87 9.52 7.76
N ILE A 92 2.60 9.83 7.55
CA ILE A 92 2.11 10.39 6.28
C ILE A 92 2.83 11.70 5.90
N ASP A 93 3.13 12.56 6.87
CA ASP A 93 3.86 13.81 6.62
C ASP A 93 5.26 13.55 6.05
N LYS A 94 5.96 12.51 6.54
CA LYS A 94 7.27 12.11 6.01
C LYS A 94 7.16 11.64 4.56
N LYS A 95 6.09 10.91 4.23
CA LYS A 95 5.81 10.47 2.86
C LYS A 95 5.57 11.66 1.93
N VAL A 96 4.76 12.62 2.35
CA VAL A 96 4.51 13.84 1.58
C VAL A 96 5.80 14.62 1.31
N LEU A 97 6.65 14.79 2.34
CA LEU A 97 7.95 15.43 2.18
C LEU A 97 8.84 14.66 1.21
N ALA A 98 8.91 13.33 1.33
CA ALA A 98 9.70 12.50 0.43
C ALA A 98 9.20 12.57 -1.02
N LEU A 99 7.89 12.57 -1.24
CA LEU A 99 7.30 12.76 -2.58
C LEU A 99 7.63 14.15 -3.15
N ALA A 100 7.64 15.18 -2.31
CA ALA A 100 7.93 16.54 -2.74
C ALA A 100 9.36 16.71 -3.28
N GLU A 101 10.30 15.84 -2.87
CA GLU A 101 11.68 15.82 -3.38
C GLU A 101 11.80 15.25 -4.81
N ILE A 102 10.74 14.60 -5.34
CA ILE A 102 10.75 14.02 -6.69
C ILE A 102 10.49 15.12 -7.73
N GLY A 103 11.41 16.05 -7.87
CA GLY A 103 11.31 17.21 -8.75
C GLY A 103 11.16 16.86 -10.22
N SER A 104 11.79 15.79 -10.69
CA SER A 104 11.69 15.31 -12.09
C SER A 104 10.26 14.85 -12.48
N GLN A 105 9.42 14.54 -11.52
CA GLN A 105 8.02 14.16 -11.70
C GLN A 105 7.05 15.30 -11.38
N PHE A 106 7.56 16.48 -11.06
CA PHE A 106 6.77 17.66 -10.67
C PHE A 106 5.87 17.42 -9.44
N TYR A 107 6.30 16.54 -8.52
CA TYR A 107 5.52 16.20 -7.32
C TYR A 107 5.64 17.21 -6.19
N GLY A 108 6.32 18.33 -6.40
CA GLY A 108 6.56 19.32 -5.35
C GLY A 108 5.31 19.95 -4.74
N GLY A 109 5.43 20.37 -3.49
CA GLY A 109 4.47 21.22 -2.80
C GLY A 109 3.08 20.60 -2.62
N ALA A 110 2.05 21.36 -2.95
CA ALA A 110 0.66 20.96 -2.78
C ALA A 110 0.26 19.69 -3.54
N TYR A 111 0.95 19.36 -4.63
CA TYR A 111 0.62 18.19 -5.43
C TYR A 111 1.05 16.88 -4.71
N ALA A 112 2.20 16.85 -4.04
CA ALA A 112 2.60 15.70 -3.23
C ALA A 112 1.56 15.38 -2.16
N ARG A 113 1.09 16.41 -1.45
CA ARG A 113 0.02 16.28 -0.47
C ARG A 113 -1.28 15.78 -1.11
N LYS A 114 -1.71 16.40 -2.22
CA LYS A 114 -2.95 16.01 -2.91
C LYS A 114 -2.90 14.57 -3.38
N ARG A 115 -1.74 14.11 -3.84
CA ARG A 115 -1.53 12.73 -4.27
C ARG A 115 -1.70 11.74 -3.11
N SER A 116 -1.07 12.02 -1.97
CA SER A 116 -1.22 11.19 -0.77
C SER A 116 -2.67 11.17 -0.26
N GLU A 117 -3.37 12.30 -0.26
CA GLU A 117 -4.80 12.34 0.08
C GLU A 117 -5.66 11.47 -0.84
N MET A 118 -5.31 11.35 -2.10
CA MET A 118 -6.07 10.53 -3.05
C MET A 118 -5.74 9.04 -2.97
N GLU A 119 -4.46 8.72 -2.89
CA GLU A 119 -3.98 7.33 -2.99
C GLU A 119 -3.95 6.65 -1.60
N ASP A 120 -3.34 7.29 -0.63
CA ASP A 120 -3.12 6.68 0.68
C ASP A 120 -4.39 6.69 1.55
N ALA A 121 -5.21 7.75 1.46
CA ALA A 121 -6.51 7.77 2.12
C ALA A 121 -7.49 6.75 1.51
N HIS A 122 -7.41 6.47 0.19
CA HIS A 122 -8.22 5.43 -0.43
C HIS A 122 -7.92 4.05 0.17
N PHE A 123 -6.64 3.70 0.33
CA PHE A 123 -6.26 2.44 0.96
C PHE A 123 -6.49 2.45 2.47
N GLY A 124 -6.26 3.59 3.12
CA GLY A 124 -6.57 3.78 4.52
C GLY A 124 -8.03 3.47 4.83
N ASN A 125 -8.95 4.02 4.02
CA ASN A 125 -10.38 3.73 4.18
C ASN A 125 -10.73 2.25 4.04
N LYS A 126 -10.02 1.49 3.18
CA LYS A 126 -10.20 0.03 3.06
C LYS A 126 -9.65 -0.74 4.26
N GLY A 127 -8.57 -0.24 4.86
CA GLY A 127 -7.94 -0.80 6.05
C GLY A 127 -8.51 -0.30 7.38
N SER A 128 -9.54 0.57 7.34
CA SER A 128 -10.12 1.24 8.52
C SER A 128 -9.11 2.09 9.30
N VAL A 129 -8.15 2.68 8.60
CA VAL A 129 -7.17 3.66 9.10
C VAL A 129 -7.28 4.96 8.30
N ALA A 130 -6.64 6.06 8.75
CA ALA A 130 -6.69 7.31 7.98
C ALA A 130 -5.90 7.19 6.67
N TYR A 131 -4.67 6.69 6.74
CA TYR A 131 -3.80 6.52 5.59
C TYR A 131 -3.15 5.14 5.57
N GLY A 132 -3.14 4.49 4.41
CA GLY A 132 -2.55 3.17 4.25
C GLY A 132 -1.79 3.01 2.95
N GLU A 133 -0.73 2.21 2.97
CA GLU A 133 -0.05 1.74 1.77
C GLU A 133 -0.44 0.30 1.46
N ALA A 134 -0.83 0.06 0.21
CA ALA A 134 -1.23 -1.25 -0.26
C ALA A 134 -0.05 -2.03 -0.84
N PHE A 135 -0.01 -3.31 -0.50
CA PHE A 135 0.99 -4.24 -1.01
C PHE A 135 0.34 -5.53 -1.50
N GLN A 136 0.95 -6.10 -2.54
CA GLN A 136 0.67 -7.45 -2.99
C GLN A 136 1.87 -8.33 -2.72
N ARG A 137 1.65 -9.49 -2.13
CA ARG A 137 2.71 -10.45 -1.85
C ARG A 137 2.96 -11.36 -3.04
N LEU A 138 4.25 -11.59 -3.39
CA LEU A 138 4.61 -12.51 -4.48
C LEU A 138 4.15 -13.95 -4.19
N LYS A 139 4.30 -14.41 -2.95
CA LYS A 139 3.92 -15.77 -2.54
C LYS A 139 2.92 -15.72 -1.39
N PRO A 140 1.97 -16.66 -1.36
CA PRO A 140 1.06 -16.79 -0.22
C PRO A 140 1.81 -16.93 1.10
N MET A 141 1.21 -16.44 2.18
CA MET A 141 1.71 -16.66 3.52
C MET A 141 1.38 -18.10 3.96
N VAL A 142 2.37 -18.77 4.55
CA VAL A 142 2.16 -20.09 5.16
C VAL A 142 1.99 -19.91 6.66
N ARG A 143 0.88 -20.37 7.20
CA ARG A 143 0.53 -20.33 8.63
C ARG A 143 -0.13 -21.63 9.04
N TYR A 144 -0.03 -21.97 10.31
CA TYR A 144 -0.74 -23.13 10.88
C TYR A 144 -2.20 -22.84 11.18
N THR A 145 -2.54 -21.55 11.42
CA THR A 145 -3.88 -21.07 11.70
C THR A 145 -4.18 -19.87 10.83
N LEU A 146 -5.45 -19.52 10.67
CA LEU A 146 -5.83 -18.25 10.07
C LEU A 146 -5.34 -17.10 10.97
N PRO A 147 -4.55 -16.17 10.44
CA PRO A 147 -4.06 -15.06 11.24
C PRO A 147 -5.21 -14.08 11.53
N VAL A 148 -5.21 -13.57 12.75
CA VAL A 148 -5.96 -12.38 13.12
C VAL A 148 -4.92 -11.41 13.70
N THR A 149 -4.92 -10.18 13.21
CA THR A 149 -3.96 -9.16 13.65
C THR A 149 -4.51 -8.34 14.80
N ASP A 150 -3.62 -7.74 15.59
CA ASP A 150 -4.03 -6.82 16.66
C ASP A 150 -4.85 -5.64 16.11
N ALA A 151 -4.53 -5.17 14.90
CA ALA A 151 -5.29 -4.13 14.23
C ALA A 151 -6.72 -4.56 13.90
N GLU A 152 -6.94 -5.82 13.46
CA GLU A 152 -8.27 -6.36 13.23
C GLU A 152 -9.04 -6.56 14.54
N LEU A 153 -8.36 -6.92 15.62
CA LEU A 153 -8.97 -7.06 16.93
C LEU A 153 -9.36 -5.72 17.56
N SER A 154 -8.56 -4.68 17.34
CA SER A 154 -8.76 -3.36 17.95
C SER A 154 -10.04 -2.65 17.50
N VAL A 155 -10.60 -3.03 16.35
CA VAL A 155 -11.81 -2.40 15.80
C VAL A 155 -13.11 -3.12 16.20
N ILE A 156 -13.03 -4.26 16.90
CA ILE A 156 -14.23 -5.06 17.25
C ILE A 156 -15.21 -4.25 18.12
N ASP A 157 -14.69 -3.56 19.12
CA ASP A 157 -15.48 -2.78 20.08
C ASP A 157 -15.36 -1.26 19.83
N GLU A 158 -14.85 -0.85 18.68
CA GLU A 158 -14.65 0.56 18.38
C GLU A 158 -16.00 1.27 18.15
N PRO A 159 -16.29 2.40 18.83
CA PRO A 159 -17.47 3.21 18.55
C PRO A 159 -17.45 3.74 17.11
N ILE A 160 -18.62 3.78 16.46
CA ILE A 160 -18.76 4.28 15.08
C ILE A 160 -18.21 5.70 14.94
N GLU A 161 -18.41 6.55 15.95
CA GLU A 161 -17.92 7.92 15.96
C GLU A 161 -16.40 7.99 15.90
N ALA A 162 -15.71 7.09 16.63
CA ALA A 162 -14.25 7.01 16.61
C ALA A 162 -13.74 6.53 15.23
N MET A 163 -14.36 5.50 14.66
CA MET A 163 -14.05 5.01 13.32
C MET A 163 -14.25 6.10 12.27
N MET A 164 -15.37 6.81 12.30
CA MET A 164 -15.66 7.89 11.36
C MET A 164 -14.74 9.09 11.55
N GLY A 165 -14.38 9.41 12.78
CA GLY A 165 -13.40 10.45 13.09
C GLY A 165 -12.06 10.15 12.43
N ARG A 166 -11.54 8.94 12.62
CA ARG A 166 -10.29 8.49 12.01
C ARG A 166 -10.33 8.52 10.48
N ARG A 167 -11.42 8.04 9.85
CA ARG A 167 -11.60 8.08 8.39
C ARG A 167 -11.76 9.48 7.81
N SER A 168 -12.12 10.45 8.63
CA SER A 168 -12.29 11.85 8.22
C SER A 168 -11.02 12.68 8.42
N GLU A 169 -9.98 12.07 8.98
CA GLU A 169 -8.69 12.74 9.20
C GLU A 169 -8.03 13.07 7.85
N THR A 170 -7.48 14.28 7.74
CA THR A 170 -6.73 14.74 6.58
C THR A 170 -5.36 15.22 7.00
N ILE A 171 -4.42 15.24 6.06
CA ILE A 171 -3.08 15.80 6.30
C ILE A 171 -3.22 17.28 6.67
N GLY A 172 -2.87 17.63 7.90
CA GLY A 172 -2.98 18.99 8.43
C GLY A 172 -4.32 19.30 9.11
N GLY A 173 -5.10 18.28 9.50
CA GLY A 173 -6.34 18.39 10.24
C GLY A 173 -7.60 18.12 9.45
N LEU A 174 -8.75 18.29 10.07
CA LEU A 174 -10.03 18.05 9.40
C LEU A 174 -10.24 19.00 8.25
N MET A 175 -10.68 18.46 7.13
CA MET A 175 -11.06 19.27 5.96
C MET A 175 -12.32 20.10 6.29
N PRO A 176 -12.33 21.41 6.05
CA PRO A 176 -13.52 22.20 6.28
C PRO A 176 -14.66 21.71 5.38
N LEU A 177 -15.85 21.57 5.96
CA LEU A 177 -17.03 21.22 5.21
C LEU A 177 -17.48 22.41 4.34
N PRO A 178 -18.03 22.16 3.14
CA PRO A 178 -18.70 23.20 2.37
C PRO A 178 -19.82 23.86 3.17
N GLU A 179 -20.09 25.13 2.90
CA GLU A 179 -21.22 25.84 3.52
C GLU A 179 -22.53 25.08 3.26
N GLY A 180 -23.31 24.88 4.33
CA GLY A 180 -24.55 24.12 4.28
C GLY A 180 -24.42 22.60 4.34
N ALA A 181 -23.21 22.06 4.32
CA ALA A 181 -23.01 20.63 4.55
C ALA A 181 -23.36 20.26 5.99
N ARG A 182 -24.10 19.16 6.18
CA ARG A 182 -24.40 18.65 7.51
C ARG A 182 -23.16 17.95 8.08
N ASN A 183 -22.83 18.24 9.32
CA ASN A 183 -21.86 17.48 10.06
C ASN A 183 -22.46 16.15 10.50
N THR A 184 -22.22 15.10 9.72
CA THR A 184 -22.77 13.76 10.02
C THR A 184 -22.02 13.04 11.15
N SER A 185 -20.91 13.58 11.65
CA SER A 185 -20.26 13.04 12.85
C SER A 185 -21.12 13.15 14.12
N GLU A 186 -22.14 14.00 14.08
CA GLU A 186 -23.15 14.12 15.14
C GLU A 186 -24.37 13.21 14.91
N TYR A 187 -24.40 12.49 13.79
CA TYR A 187 -25.51 11.60 13.47
C TYR A 187 -25.46 10.35 14.35
N ARG A 188 -26.40 10.24 15.27
CA ARG A 188 -26.55 9.07 16.10
C ARG A 188 -27.51 8.11 15.43
N PHE A 189 -27.01 6.93 15.07
CA PHE A 189 -27.88 5.84 14.66
C PHE A 189 -28.67 5.33 15.85
N THR A 190 -29.98 5.42 15.78
CA THR A 190 -30.86 4.85 16.80
C THR A 190 -31.37 3.49 16.33
N PRO A 191 -31.66 2.54 17.24
CA PRO A 191 -32.18 1.24 16.86
C PRO A 191 -33.47 1.28 16.03
N GLU A 192 -34.25 2.35 16.15
CA GLU A 192 -35.47 2.56 15.38
C GLU A 192 -35.19 2.73 13.88
N MET A 193 -34.04 3.28 13.50
CA MET A 193 -33.67 3.49 12.10
C MET A 193 -33.44 2.20 11.32
N TYR A 194 -33.27 1.07 12.01
CA TYR A 194 -33.06 -0.25 11.40
C TYR A 194 -34.30 -1.12 11.39
N ARG A 195 -35.43 -0.66 11.96
CA ARG A 195 -36.65 -1.47 12.05
C ARG A 195 -37.47 -1.46 10.76
N ASP A 196 -37.28 -0.45 9.93
CA ASP A 196 -38.07 -0.19 8.73
C ASP A 196 -37.26 -0.40 7.42
N ALA A 197 -36.03 -0.96 7.53
CA ALA A 197 -35.18 -1.33 6.41
C ALA A 197 -35.15 -2.85 6.22
#